data_754d714663dc5cba40a7d74999f1015d
#
_entry.id   754d714663dc5cba40a7d74999f1015d
#
_cell.length_a   1.000
_cell.length_b   1.000
_cell.length_c   1.000
_cell.angle_alpha   90.00
_cell.angle_beta   90.00
_cell.angle_gamma   90.00
#
_symmetry.space_group_name_H-M   'P 1'
#
loop_
_entity.id
_entity.type
_entity.pdbx_description
1 polymer ?
#
loop_
_entity_poly.entity_id
_entity_poly.type
_entity_poly.pdbx_seq_one_letter_code
_entity_poly.pdbx_strand_id
1 'polypeptide(L)'
;MHKIDLNCDLGESFGNYKLGLDDEVIKYISSANIACGFHASDPLVMQKTVALARDNGVAVGAHPGFPDLVGFGRRNMNVSPAEAKAFVQYQIGALSAFCKAAGCRLAHVKPHGALYNMAGKDETLAAAICEAVYEIDPELSLLCLSGSKMMSEAKKIGLRAASEVFADRAYEDDGSLVARGKPGAVITDEDEAVSRVIGMVKNGTVESINGKIIELKPDSICLHGDGVKAVEFARRIKAELNANGIETAPLAQII
;
A
#
# COMPACT_ATOMS: atom_id res chain seq x y z
N MET A 1 8.27 -21.85 -6.74
CA MET A 1 7.50 -20.89 -7.53
C MET A 1 7.75 -19.54 -6.86
N HIS A 2 8.06 -18.50 -7.63
CA HIS A 2 8.25 -17.16 -7.05
C HIS A 2 6.88 -16.62 -6.63
N LYS A 3 6.80 -16.07 -5.42
CA LYS A 3 5.55 -15.48 -4.90
C LYS A 3 5.70 -13.97 -4.79
N ILE A 4 4.63 -13.24 -5.07
CA ILE A 4 4.55 -11.79 -4.94
C ILE A 4 3.18 -11.41 -4.37
N ASP A 5 3.13 -10.42 -3.50
CA ASP A 5 1.85 -9.86 -3.07
C ASP A 5 1.35 -8.82 -4.08
N LEU A 6 0.04 -8.78 -4.27
CA LEU A 6 -0.64 -7.80 -5.09
C LEU A 6 -1.62 -7.04 -4.20
N ASN A 7 -1.28 -5.79 -3.86
CA ASN A 7 -2.06 -5.00 -2.94
C ASN A 7 -2.81 -3.84 -3.62
N CYS A 8 -3.93 -3.45 -3.05
CA CYS A 8 -4.72 -2.30 -3.50
C CYS A 8 -5.29 -1.52 -2.32
N ASP A 9 -5.37 -0.20 -2.46
CA ASP A 9 -6.00 0.68 -1.50
C ASP A 9 -7.51 0.64 -1.70
N LEU A 10 -8.28 0.31 -0.65
CA LEU A 10 -9.71 0.07 -0.66
C LEU A 10 -10.41 0.79 0.49
N GLY A 11 -11.74 0.85 0.42
CA GLY A 11 -12.57 1.47 1.46
C GLY A 11 -12.39 2.99 1.52
N GLU A 12 -12.06 3.63 0.41
CA GLU A 12 -11.79 5.06 0.34
C GLU A 12 -13.04 5.92 0.05
N SER A 13 -14.22 5.29 -0.04
CA SER A 13 -15.51 5.98 -0.06
C SER A 13 -15.76 6.71 1.26
N PHE A 14 -16.65 7.72 1.28
CA PHE A 14 -17.00 8.46 2.49
C PHE A 14 -18.45 8.96 2.42
N GLY A 15 -19.29 8.57 3.36
CA GLY A 15 -20.71 8.94 3.39
C GLY A 15 -21.43 8.58 2.09
N ASN A 16 -21.96 9.58 1.40
CA ASN A 16 -22.62 9.41 0.11
C ASN A 16 -21.66 9.40 -1.09
N TYR A 17 -20.39 9.70 -0.89
CA TYR A 17 -19.40 9.72 -1.96
C TYR A 17 -18.78 8.33 -2.15
N LYS A 18 -18.88 7.80 -3.36
CA LYS A 18 -18.26 6.54 -3.75
C LYS A 18 -16.94 6.81 -4.47
N LEU A 19 -15.91 6.08 -4.06
CA LEU A 19 -14.60 6.08 -4.70
C LEU A 19 -14.11 4.64 -4.84
N GLY A 20 -13.54 4.32 -6.00
CA GLY A 20 -13.05 2.99 -6.29
C GLY A 20 -14.13 1.98 -6.71
N LEU A 21 -13.68 0.80 -7.14
CA LEU A 21 -14.49 -0.34 -7.55
C LEU A 21 -14.12 -1.56 -6.69
N ASP A 22 -14.21 -1.39 -5.36
CA ASP A 22 -13.75 -2.37 -4.36
C ASP A 22 -14.31 -3.77 -4.60
N ASP A 23 -15.63 -3.87 -4.88
CA ASP A 23 -16.34 -5.14 -5.13
C ASP A 23 -15.82 -5.90 -6.38
N GLU A 24 -15.14 -5.20 -7.28
CA GLU A 24 -14.60 -5.78 -8.51
C GLU A 24 -13.10 -6.06 -8.40
N VAL A 25 -12.31 -5.10 -7.90
CA VAL A 25 -10.84 -5.24 -7.82
C VAL A 25 -10.41 -6.29 -6.80
N ILE A 26 -11.20 -6.49 -5.75
CA ILE A 26 -10.93 -7.46 -4.68
C ILE A 26 -10.66 -8.88 -5.20
N LYS A 27 -11.22 -9.27 -6.34
CA LYS A 27 -11.06 -10.59 -6.97
C LYS A 27 -9.66 -10.83 -7.53
N TYR A 28 -8.88 -9.79 -7.70
CA TYR A 28 -7.59 -9.83 -8.38
C TYR A 28 -6.39 -9.58 -7.46
N ILE A 29 -6.62 -9.18 -6.21
CA ILE A 29 -5.57 -8.83 -5.25
C ILE A 29 -5.41 -9.91 -4.18
N SER A 30 -4.29 -9.88 -3.45
CA SER A 30 -4.00 -10.74 -2.30
C SER A 30 -4.06 -9.99 -0.97
N SER A 31 -3.89 -8.68 -0.99
CA SER A 31 -3.92 -7.80 0.18
C SER A 31 -4.72 -6.52 -0.08
N ALA A 32 -5.57 -6.14 0.86
CA ALA A 32 -6.38 -4.92 0.83
C ALA A 32 -5.88 -3.93 1.89
N ASN A 33 -5.49 -2.72 1.49
CA ASN A 33 -5.15 -1.65 2.42
C ASN A 33 -6.40 -0.81 2.68
N ILE A 34 -7.03 -0.99 3.83
CA ILE A 34 -8.33 -0.39 4.13
C ILE A 34 -8.16 0.96 4.81
N ALA A 35 -8.71 2.02 4.21
CA ALA A 35 -8.70 3.37 4.75
C ALA A 35 -9.37 3.44 6.13
N CYS A 36 -8.79 4.25 7.03
CA CYS A 36 -9.08 4.23 8.46
C CYS A 36 -9.74 5.50 9.00
N GLY A 37 -10.43 6.27 8.15
CA GLY A 37 -11.28 7.39 8.55
C GLY A 37 -10.60 8.76 8.59
N PHE A 38 -9.26 8.88 8.41
CA PHE A 38 -8.57 10.17 8.45
C PHE A 38 -8.44 10.82 7.08
N HIS A 39 -7.96 10.09 6.08
CA HIS A 39 -7.86 10.60 4.71
C HIS A 39 -9.07 10.24 3.86
N ALA A 40 -9.75 9.17 4.21
CA ALA A 40 -10.93 8.61 3.54
C ALA A 40 -11.59 7.59 4.47
N SER A 41 -12.69 6.99 4.05
CA SER A 41 -13.49 6.04 4.83
C SER A 41 -14.34 6.68 5.93
N ASP A 42 -15.34 5.93 6.35
CA ASP A 42 -16.14 6.14 7.55
C ASP A 42 -16.45 4.78 8.21
N PRO A 43 -17.07 4.74 9.41
CA PRO A 43 -17.30 3.47 10.10
C PRO A 43 -18.08 2.43 9.31
N LEU A 44 -19.06 2.82 8.49
CA LEU A 44 -19.86 1.89 7.69
C LEU A 44 -19.09 1.39 6.47
N VAL A 45 -18.34 2.27 5.82
CA VAL A 45 -17.43 1.90 4.73
C VAL A 45 -16.37 0.92 5.23
N MET A 46 -15.71 1.22 6.36
CA MET A 46 -14.71 0.36 6.97
C MET A 46 -15.29 -1.03 7.28
N GLN A 47 -16.45 -1.10 7.93
CA GLN A 47 -17.13 -2.35 8.25
C GLN A 47 -17.41 -3.18 6.98
N LYS A 48 -17.97 -2.54 5.95
CA LYS A 48 -18.29 -3.19 4.67
C LYS A 48 -17.04 -3.71 3.97
N THR A 49 -15.98 -2.91 3.91
CA THR A 49 -14.74 -3.28 3.21
C THR A 49 -13.98 -4.40 3.93
N VAL A 50 -13.97 -4.42 5.27
CA VAL A 50 -13.42 -5.55 6.04
C VAL A 50 -14.18 -6.83 5.76
N ALA A 51 -15.52 -6.80 5.75
CA ALA A 51 -16.34 -7.97 5.42
C ALA A 51 -16.06 -8.44 3.98
N LEU A 52 -16.00 -7.52 3.02
CA LEU A 52 -15.69 -7.82 1.62
C LEU A 52 -14.32 -8.53 1.48
N ALA A 53 -13.27 -8.03 2.13
CA ALA A 53 -11.94 -8.64 2.08
C ALA A 53 -11.93 -10.04 2.70
N ARG A 54 -12.55 -10.21 3.89
CA ARG A 54 -12.70 -11.51 4.54
C ARG A 54 -13.43 -12.53 3.65
N ASP A 55 -14.55 -12.13 3.05
CA ASP A 55 -15.41 -13.03 2.26
C ASP A 55 -14.73 -13.47 0.95
N ASN A 56 -13.75 -12.68 0.47
CA ASN A 56 -12.94 -13.02 -0.70
C ASN A 56 -11.58 -13.65 -0.34
N GLY A 57 -11.29 -13.90 0.94
CA GLY A 57 -10.03 -14.49 1.37
C GLY A 57 -8.81 -13.59 1.16
N VAL A 58 -9.02 -12.28 1.07
CA VAL A 58 -7.97 -11.25 0.88
C VAL A 58 -7.47 -10.79 2.25
N ALA A 59 -6.16 -10.66 2.42
CA ALA A 59 -5.56 -10.20 3.65
C ALA A 59 -5.95 -8.74 3.94
N VAL A 60 -6.33 -8.46 5.18
CA VAL A 60 -6.74 -7.12 5.61
C VAL A 60 -5.56 -6.37 6.20
N GLY A 61 -5.28 -5.18 5.69
CA GLY A 61 -4.28 -4.25 6.20
C GLY A 61 -4.88 -2.88 6.53
N ALA A 62 -4.27 -2.20 7.49
CA ALA A 62 -4.63 -0.82 7.84
C ALA A 62 -3.92 0.16 6.92
N HIS A 63 -4.67 1.16 6.45
CA HIS A 63 -4.17 2.22 5.57
C HIS A 63 -4.23 3.60 6.25
N PRO A 64 -3.42 3.84 7.30
CA PRO A 64 -3.46 5.08 8.06
C PRO A 64 -2.87 6.24 7.25
N GLY A 65 -3.57 7.37 7.25
CA GLY A 65 -3.14 8.60 6.62
C GLY A 65 -3.14 9.79 7.57
N PHE A 66 -2.71 10.95 7.09
CA PHE A 66 -2.91 12.21 7.80
C PHE A 66 -4.41 12.55 7.92
N PRO A 67 -4.82 13.31 8.97
CA PRO A 67 -6.20 13.77 9.15
C PRO A 67 -6.51 14.89 8.13
N ASP A 68 -6.59 14.54 6.87
CA ASP A 68 -6.73 15.44 5.72
C ASP A 68 -7.77 14.90 4.73
N LEU A 69 -9.02 14.81 5.16
CA LEU A 69 -10.11 14.29 4.35
C LEU A 69 -10.28 15.09 3.04
N VAL A 70 -10.19 16.44 3.12
CA VAL A 70 -10.35 17.32 1.95
C VAL A 70 -9.20 17.17 0.94
N GLY A 71 -7.97 16.95 1.42
CA GLY A 71 -6.80 16.71 0.57
C GLY A 71 -6.53 15.23 0.31
N PHE A 72 -7.43 14.36 0.74
CA PHE A 72 -7.29 12.91 0.58
C PHE A 72 -5.96 12.38 1.15
N GLY A 73 -5.48 12.95 2.26
CA GLY A 73 -4.20 12.59 2.88
C GLY A 73 -2.97 12.82 1.99
N ARG A 74 -3.10 13.55 0.88
CA ARG A 74 -2.01 13.78 -0.09
C ARG A 74 -1.27 15.10 0.10
N ARG A 75 -1.72 15.95 1.04
CA ARG A 75 -1.00 17.18 1.41
C ARG A 75 -0.01 16.89 2.53
N ASN A 76 1.22 17.37 2.37
CA ASN A 76 2.20 17.27 3.44
C ASN A 76 1.72 18.05 4.67
N MET A 77 1.86 17.43 5.85
CA MET A 77 1.53 18.06 7.13
C MET A 77 2.78 18.12 8.01
N ASN A 78 2.98 19.23 8.68
CA ASN A 78 4.02 19.36 9.69
C ASN A 78 3.48 18.80 11.01
N VAL A 79 3.93 17.61 11.38
CA VAL A 79 3.52 16.90 12.60
C VAL A 79 4.75 16.45 13.37
N SER A 80 4.65 16.43 14.69
CA SER A 80 5.68 15.83 15.53
C SER A 80 5.67 14.29 15.40
N PRO A 81 6.79 13.62 15.71
CA PRO A 81 6.83 12.15 15.76
C PRO A 81 5.77 11.55 16.68
N ALA A 82 5.50 12.19 17.81
CA ALA A 82 4.46 11.74 18.75
C ALA A 82 3.05 11.83 18.16
N GLU A 83 2.74 12.91 17.43
CA GLU A 83 1.44 13.03 16.74
C GLU A 83 1.32 11.98 15.63
N ALA A 84 2.34 11.79 14.81
CA ALA A 84 2.34 10.79 13.76
C ALA A 84 2.12 9.38 14.32
N LYS A 85 2.82 9.04 15.41
CA LYS A 85 2.66 7.78 16.14
C LYS A 85 1.22 7.60 16.62
N ALA A 86 0.65 8.61 17.29
CA ALA A 86 -0.71 8.56 17.78
C ALA A 86 -1.75 8.43 16.64
N PHE A 87 -1.55 9.13 15.51
CA PHE A 87 -2.43 9.01 14.33
C PHE A 87 -2.44 7.59 13.77
N VAL A 88 -1.28 6.97 13.68
CA VAL A 88 -1.14 5.60 13.17
C VAL A 88 -1.80 4.61 14.14
N GLN A 89 -1.50 4.72 15.44
CA GLN A 89 -2.08 3.85 16.48
C GLN A 89 -3.60 3.93 16.53
N TYR A 90 -4.15 5.14 16.49
CA TYR A 90 -5.60 5.36 16.48
C TYR A 90 -6.28 4.65 15.31
N GLN A 91 -5.74 4.80 14.11
CA GLN A 91 -6.30 4.24 12.89
C GLN A 91 -6.17 2.71 12.83
N ILE A 92 -5.03 2.16 13.24
CA ILE A 92 -4.84 0.71 13.36
C ILE A 92 -5.82 0.13 14.38
N GLY A 93 -5.96 0.78 15.55
CA GLY A 93 -6.88 0.36 16.61
C GLY A 93 -8.33 0.34 16.14
N ALA A 94 -8.76 1.37 15.41
CA ALA A 94 -10.10 1.44 14.83
C ALA A 94 -10.36 0.24 13.88
N LEU A 95 -9.48 0.01 12.90
CA LEU A 95 -9.65 -1.10 11.94
C LEU A 95 -9.56 -2.47 12.63
N SER A 96 -8.67 -2.63 13.61
CA SER A 96 -8.53 -3.88 14.38
C SER A 96 -9.83 -4.29 15.08
N ALA A 97 -10.59 -3.32 15.58
CA ALA A 97 -11.90 -3.57 16.20
C ALA A 97 -12.90 -4.15 15.18
N PHE A 98 -12.93 -3.62 13.95
CA PHE A 98 -13.79 -4.14 12.88
C PHE A 98 -13.32 -5.51 12.40
N CYS A 99 -12.02 -5.76 12.28
CA CYS A 99 -11.46 -7.08 11.96
C CYS A 99 -11.90 -8.11 13.00
N LYS A 100 -11.75 -7.79 14.29
CA LYS A 100 -12.17 -8.67 15.39
C LYS A 100 -13.66 -8.96 15.36
N ALA A 101 -14.50 -7.95 15.15
CA ALA A 101 -15.94 -8.10 15.02
C ALA A 101 -16.35 -8.96 13.80
N ALA A 102 -15.61 -8.86 12.71
CA ALA A 102 -15.82 -9.65 11.50
C ALA A 102 -15.23 -11.08 11.56
N GLY A 103 -14.49 -11.42 12.62
CA GLY A 103 -13.84 -12.74 12.78
C GLY A 103 -12.61 -12.94 11.87
N CYS A 104 -11.93 -11.86 11.48
CA CYS A 104 -10.68 -11.94 10.72
C CYS A 104 -9.54 -11.22 11.49
N ARG A 105 -8.29 -11.40 11.02
CA ARG A 105 -7.11 -10.75 11.60
C ARG A 105 -6.65 -9.59 10.72
N LEU A 106 -6.16 -8.53 11.37
CA LEU A 106 -5.32 -7.54 10.72
C LEU A 106 -3.96 -8.19 10.41
N ALA A 107 -3.47 -8.07 9.17
CA ALA A 107 -2.26 -8.74 8.71
C ALA A 107 -1.08 -7.78 8.49
N HIS A 108 -1.37 -6.55 8.05
CA HIS A 108 -0.33 -5.57 7.71
C HIS A 108 -0.80 -4.13 7.90
N VAL A 109 0.16 -3.22 7.78
CA VAL A 109 -0.07 -1.77 7.77
C VAL A 109 0.64 -1.20 6.55
N LYS A 110 -0.02 -0.29 5.84
CA LYS A 110 0.53 0.52 4.76
C LYS A 110 0.14 1.97 4.98
N PRO A 111 1.05 2.88 5.34
CA PRO A 111 0.71 4.31 5.44
C PRO A 111 0.22 4.85 4.09
N HIS A 112 -0.73 5.79 4.15
CA HIS A 112 -1.30 6.41 2.95
C HIS A 112 -0.57 7.68 2.54
N GLY A 113 -0.50 7.93 1.25
CA GLY A 113 -0.29 9.22 0.61
C GLY A 113 0.93 10.01 1.11
N ALA A 114 0.70 11.22 1.64
CA ALA A 114 1.78 12.09 2.09
C ALA A 114 2.53 11.50 3.30
N LEU A 115 1.85 10.83 4.22
CA LEU A 115 2.48 10.16 5.35
C LEU A 115 3.48 9.10 4.88
N TYR A 116 3.11 8.27 3.91
CA TYR A 116 3.97 7.26 3.30
C TYR A 116 5.20 7.87 2.62
N ASN A 117 4.97 8.89 1.77
CA ASN A 117 6.05 9.50 0.99
C ASN A 117 7.03 10.31 1.84
N MET A 118 6.54 11.00 2.88
CA MET A 118 7.37 11.74 3.83
C MET A 118 8.21 10.77 4.67
N ALA A 119 7.60 9.75 5.25
CA ALA A 119 8.30 8.73 6.04
C ALA A 119 9.29 7.91 5.19
N GLY A 120 9.06 7.79 3.89
CA GLY A 120 10.02 7.18 2.97
C GLY A 120 11.39 7.87 2.96
N LYS A 121 11.43 9.19 3.31
CA LYS A 121 12.63 10.06 3.28
C LYS A 121 13.07 10.57 4.65
N ASP A 122 12.15 10.67 5.59
CA ASP A 122 12.40 11.20 6.95
C ASP A 122 12.52 10.03 7.95
N GLU A 123 13.74 9.87 8.48
CA GLU A 123 14.07 8.80 9.42
C GLU A 123 13.30 8.90 10.73
N THR A 124 13.06 10.13 11.22
CA THR A 124 12.37 10.38 12.48
C THR A 124 10.88 10.03 12.35
N LEU A 125 10.26 10.43 11.25
CA LEU A 125 8.85 10.07 10.96
C LEU A 125 8.70 8.57 10.70
N ALA A 126 9.65 7.97 9.98
CA ALA A 126 9.69 6.54 9.75
C ALA A 126 9.77 5.74 11.05
N ALA A 127 10.67 6.13 11.96
CA ALA A 127 10.81 5.50 13.27
C ALA A 127 9.50 5.57 14.08
N ALA A 128 8.84 6.73 14.12
CA ALA A 128 7.58 6.91 14.82
C ALA A 128 6.46 6.00 14.29
N ILE A 129 6.38 5.82 12.97
CA ILE A 129 5.42 4.90 12.34
C ILE A 129 5.76 3.45 12.67
N CYS A 130 7.03 3.06 12.54
CA CYS A 130 7.47 1.70 12.87
C CYS A 130 7.18 1.35 14.33
N GLU A 131 7.50 2.25 15.27
CA GLU A 131 7.17 2.09 16.69
C GLU A 131 5.66 1.96 16.92
N ALA A 132 4.85 2.79 16.24
CA ALA A 132 3.39 2.73 16.35
C ALA A 132 2.83 1.34 15.99
N VAL A 133 3.33 0.76 14.90
CA VAL A 133 2.92 -0.57 14.45
C VAL A 133 3.41 -1.65 15.43
N TYR A 134 4.70 -1.60 15.80
CA TYR A 134 5.31 -2.59 16.70
C TYR A 134 4.66 -2.64 18.08
N GLU A 135 4.31 -1.49 18.65
CA GLU A 135 3.65 -1.41 19.96
C GLU A 135 2.21 -1.95 19.97
N ILE A 136 1.53 -1.89 18.81
CA ILE A 136 0.18 -2.46 18.71
C ILE A 136 0.24 -3.98 18.54
N ASP A 137 1.03 -4.45 17.59
CA ASP A 137 1.22 -5.88 17.33
C ASP A 137 2.52 -6.08 16.52
N PRO A 138 3.58 -6.64 17.14
CA PRO A 138 4.87 -6.91 16.47
C PRO A 138 4.78 -7.97 15.37
N GLU A 139 3.67 -8.70 15.28
CA GLU A 139 3.41 -9.68 14.22
C GLU A 139 2.86 -9.06 12.93
N LEU A 140 2.48 -7.78 12.96
CA LEU A 140 2.06 -7.06 11.75
C LEU A 140 3.25 -6.86 10.80
N SER A 141 2.97 -6.93 9.51
CA SER A 141 3.94 -6.54 8.49
C SER A 141 3.73 -5.08 8.09
N LEU A 142 4.82 -4.33 7.89
CA LEU A 142 4.76 -2.96 7.39
C LEU A 142 5.11 -2.93 5.91
N LEU A 143 4.19 -2.49 5.05
CA LEU A 143 4.45 -2.22 3.63
C LEU A 143 5.18 -0.88 3.49
N CYS A 144 6.37 -0.94 2.92
CA CYS A 144 7.27 0.19 2.75
C CYS A 144 7.73 0.32 1.30
N LEU A 145 7.87 1.53 0.81
CA LEU A 145 8.52 1.75 -0.49
C LEU A 145 9.90 1.11 -0.50
N SER A 146 10.20 0.38 -1.58
CA SER A 146 11.49 -0.27 -1.77
C SER A 146 12.66 0.69 -1.54
N GLY A 147 13.61 0.31 -0.69
CA GLY A 147 14.78 1.12 -0.36
C GLY A 147 14.54 2.34 0.54
N SER A 148 13.33 2.55 1.05
CA SER A 148 12.98 3.73 1.86
C SER A 148 13.53 3.68 3.29
N LYS A 149 13.46 4.84 3.98
CA LYS A 149 13.79 4.94 5.42
C LYS A 149 12.89 4.06 6.29
N MET A 150 11.63 3.87 5.94
CA MET A 150 10.74 2.97 6.68
C MET A 150 11.27 1.51 6.69
N MET A 151 11.84 1.03 5.57
CA MET A 151 12.47 -0.30 5.54
C MET A 151 13.62 -0.42 6.55
N SER A 152 14.48 0.60 6.62
CA SER A 152 15.62 0.60 7.53
C SER A 152 15.19 0.71 9.00
N GLU A 153 14.22 1.57 9.31
CA GLU A 153 13.71 1.75 10.67
C GLU A 153 12.95 0.51 11.18
N ALA A 154 12.11 -0.09 10.34
CA ALA A 154 11.45 -1.36 10.68
C ALA A 154 12.47 -2.46 11.04
N LYS A 155 13.54 -2.58 10.25
CA LYS A 155 14.61 -3.55 10.53
C LYS A 155 15.33 -3.28 11.86
N LYS A 156 15.55 -2.00 12.23
CA LYS A 156 16.21 -1.62 13.50
C LYS A 156 15.46 -2.14 14.73
N ILE A 157 14.13 -2.15 14.68
CA ILE A 157 13.30 -2.58 15.82
C ILE A 157 12.77 -4.02 15.70
N GLY A 158 13.16 -4.75 14.64
CA GLY A 158 12.71 -6.13 14.43
C GLY A 158 11.28 -6.27 13.91
N LEU A 159 10.68 -5.21 13.37
CA LEU A 159 9.38 -5.26 12.69
C LEU A 159 9.54 -5.85 11.28
N ARG A 160 8.65 -6.76 10.91
CA ARG A 160 8.62 -7.30 9.54
C ARG A 160 8.24 -6.21 8.55
N ALA A 161 9.07 -6.00 7.54
CA ALA A 161 8.82 -5.01 6.49
C ALA A 161 8.83 -5.67 5.13
N ALA A 162 7.80 -5.38 4.33
CA ALA A 162 7.68 -5.80 2.95
C ALA A 162 8.05 -4.65 2.01
N SER A 163 8.89 -4.94 1.05
CA SER A 163 9.32 -4.00 0.01
C SER A 163 8.24 -3.86 -1.06
N GLU A 164 7.64 -2.68 -1.12
CA GLU A 164 6.58 -2.36 -2.07
C GLU A 164 7.14 -1.66 -3.31
N VAL A 165 6.62 -2.05 -4.47
CA VAL A 165 6.80 -1.36 -5.75
C VAL A 165 5.44 -0.99 -6.35
N PHE A 166 5.44 -0.04 -7.28
CA PHE A 166 4.22 0.53 -7.87
C PHE A 166 4.16 0.23 -9.36
N ALA A 167 3.05 -0.35 -9.80
CA ALA A 167 2.83 -0.70 -11.18
C ALA A 167 2.70 0.55 -12.08
N ASP A 168 1.97 1.55 -11.61
CA ASP A 168 1.51 2.73 -12.36
C ASP A 168 2.24 4.03 -12.00
N ARG A 169 3.37 3.95 -11.26
CA ARG A 169 4.10 5.14 -10.80
C ARG A 169 5.52 5.17 -11.36
N ALA A 170 5.94 6.37 -11.78
CA ALA A 170 7.34 6.62 -12.13
C ALA A 170 8.19 6.84 -10.87
N TYR A 171 9.49 6.54 -11.01
CA TYR A 171 10.48 6.66 -9.96
C TYR A 171 11.47 7.79 -10.28
N GLU A 172 11.91 8.52 -9.25
CA GLU A 172 13.07 9.41 -9.31
C GLU A 172 14.37 8.58 -9.24
N ASP A 173 15.53 9.19 -9.53
CA ASP A 173 16.84 8.52 -9.55
C ASP A 173 17.30 7.98 -8.18
N ASP A 174 16.67 8.43 -7.11
CA ASP A 174 16.91 7.97 -5.73
C ASP A 174 15.98 6.82 -5.30
N GLY A 175 15.12 6.33 -6.20
CA GLY A 175 14.13 5.29 -5.91
C GLY A 175 12.84 5.80 -5.28
N SER A 176 12.70 7.08 -5.00
CA SER A 176 11.45 7.66 -4.54
C SER A 176 10.44 7.82 -5.69
N LEU A 177 9.15 7.90 -5.35
CA LEU A 177 8.12 8.12 -6.36
C LEU A 177 8.13 9.56 -6.86
N VAL A 178 7.98 9.76 -8.16
CA VAL A 178 7.79 11.08 -8.78
C VAL A 178 6.52 11.71 -8.23
N ALA A 179 6.57 13.00 -7.86
CA ALA A 179 5.41 13.70 -7.33
C ALA A 179 4.24 13.70 -8.33
N ARG A 180 3.02 13.32 -7.91
CA ARG A 180 1.86 13.11 -8.81
C ARG A 180 1.53 14.31 -9.71
N GLY A 181 1.86 15.53 -9.30
CA GLY A 181 1.65 16.74 -10.10
C GLY A 181 2.67 16.95 -11.23
N LYS A 182 3.74 16.16 -11.31
CA LYS A 182 4.72 16.25 -12.38
C LYS A 182 4.26 15.46 -13.62
N PRO A 183 4.50 15.95 -14.84
CA PRO A 183 4.29 15.17 -16.06
C PRO A 183 5.04 13.84 -15.99
N GLY A 184 4.40 12.76 -16.45
CA GLY A 184 4.99 11.41 -16.46
C GLY A 184 5.05 10.71 -15.09
N ALA A 185 4.53 11.32 -14.01
CA ALA A 185 4.50 10.70 -12.68
C ALA A 185 3.61 9.46 -12.58
N VAL A 186 2.56 9.40 -13.40
CA VAL A 186 1.62 8.28 -13.48
C VAL A 186 1.70 7.66 -14.87
N ILE A 187 1.91 6.35 -14.92
CA ILE A 187 1.96 5.57 -16.14
C ILE A 187 0.53 5.17 -16.47
N THR A 188 0.03 5.65 -17.60
CA THR A 188 -1.36 5.43 -18.04
C THR A 188 -1.48 4.39 -19.13
N ASP A 189 -0.36 4.02 -19.73
CA ASP A 189 -0.28 2.92 -20.72
C ASP A 189 -0.22 1.58 -19.96
N GLU A 190 -1.21 0.74 -20.19
CA GLU A 190 -1.32 -0.54 -19.50
C GLU A 190 -0.25 -1.55 -19.93
N ASP A 191 0.16 -1.54 -21.22
CA ASP A 191 1.16 -2.47 -21.72
C ASP A 191 2.54 -2.12 -21.17
N GLU A 192 2.86 -0.83 -21.08
CA GLU A 192 4.07 -0.33 -20.42
C GLU A 192 4.06 -0.73 -18.93
N ALA A 193 2.98 -0.47 -18.20
CA ALA A 193 2.91 -0.74 -16.78
C ALA A 193 3.02 -2.25 -16.48
N VAL A 194 2.37 -3.12 -17.25
CA VAL A 194 2.48 -4.58 -17.13
C VAL A 194 3.91 -5.04 -17.40
N SER A 195 4.53 -4.57 -18.48
CA SER A 195 5.92 -4.90 -18.83
C SER A 195 6.89 -4.49 -17.71
N ARG A 196 6.69 -3.30 -17.11
CA ARG A 196 7.48 -2.79 -15.99
C ARG A 196 7.34 -3.67 -14.75
N VAL A 197 6.12 -4.09 -14.41
CA VAL A 197 5.88 -5.00 -13.27
C VAL A 197 6.63 -6.31 -13.44
N ILE A 198 6.54 -6.94 -14.60
CA ILE A 198 7.27 -8.18 -14.89
C ILE A 198 8.79 -7.97 -14.80
N GLY A 199 9.28 -6.84 -15.34
CA GLY A 199 10.68 -6.45 -15.22
C GLY A 199 11.15 -6.27 -13.78
N MET A 200 10.38 -5.55 -12.96
CA MET A 200 10.67 -5.35 -11.54
C MET A 200 10.74 -6.68 -10.78
N VAL A 201 9.80 -7.59 -11.03
CA VAL A 201 9.76 -8.88 -10.30
C VAL A 201 10.86 -9.84 -10.77
N LYS A 202 11.13 -9.91 -12.07
CA LYS A 202 12.12 -10.85 -12.63
C LYS A 202 13.57 -10.37 -12.51
N ASN A 203 13.77 -9.09 -12.78
CA ASN A 203 15.12 -8.53 -12.89
C ASN A 203 15.54 -7.77 -11.63
N GLY A 204 14.60 -7.44 -10.73
CA GLY A 204 14.87 -6.61 -9.56
C GLY A 204 15.27 -5.18 -9.92
N THR A 205 14.78 -4.64 -11.03
CA THR A 205 15.14 -3.30 -11.49
C THR A 205 13.96 -2.54 -12.09
N VAL A 206 14.04 -1.22 -12.03
CA VAL A 206 13.13 -0.31 -12.74
C VAL A 206 13.91 0.86 -13.32
N GLU A 207 13.48 1.39 -14.45
CA GLU A 207 14.02 2.63 -15.00
C GLU A 207 13.34 3.84 -14.37
N SER A 208 14.15 4.83 -13.92
CA SER A 208 13.67 6.11 -13.42
C SER A 208 13.14 6.98 -14.55
N ILE A 209 12.45 8.07 -14.21
CA ILE A 209 11.97 9.06 -15.17
C ILE A 209 13.09 9.73 -15.98
N ASN A 210 14.33 9.66 -15.49
CA ASN A 210 15.53 10.20 -16.16
C ASN A 210 16.36 9.11 -16.87
N GLY A 211 15.90 7.86 -16.96
CA GLY A 211 16.58 6.76 -17.64
C GLY A 211 17.62 6.02 -16.79
N LYS A 212 17.73 6.30 -15.48
CA LYS A 212 18.64 5.58 -14.59
C LYS A 212 18.01 4.26 -14.16
N ILE A 213 18.78 3.18 -14.17
CA ILE A 213 18.35 1.88 -13.64
C ILE A 213 18.49 1.89 -12.12
N ILE A 214 17.39 1.53 -11.43
CA ILE A 214 17.28 1.45 -9.98
C ILE A 214 17.09 0.00 -9.60
N GLU A 215 17.87 -0.50 -8.64
CA GLU A 215 17.69 -1.82 -8.06
C GLU A 215 16.52 -1.83 -7.08
N LEU A 216 15.68 -2.85 -7.17
CA LEU A 216 14.50 -3.09 -6.33
C LEU A 216 14.51 -4.54 -5.85
N LYS A 217 13.84 -4.76 -4.73
CA LYS A 217 13.54 -6.13 -4.27
C LYS A 217 12.06 -6.20 -3.89
N PRO A 218 11.17 -6.44 -4.86
CA PRO A 218 9.74 -6.39 -4.61
C PRO A 218 9.25 -7.61 -3.83
N ASP A 219 8.55 -7.37 -2.73
CA ASP A 219 7.74 -8.35 -2.00
C ASP A 219 6.25 -8.13 -2.30
N SER A 220 5.87 -6.90 -2.65
CA SER A 220 4.48 -6.51 -2.98
C SER A 220 4.43 -5.50 -4.10
N ILE A 221 3.39 -5.60 -4.94
CA ILE A 221 3.09 -4.67 -6.02
C ILE A 221 1.80 -3.92 -5.67
N CYS A 222 1.87 -2.59 -5.62
CA CYS A 222 0.71 -1.74 -5.43
C CYS A 222 -0.02 -1.49 -6.75
N LEU A 223 -1.34 -1.65 -6.71
CA LEU A 223 -2.28 -1.22 -7.74
C LEU A 223 -3.19 -0.12 -7.17
N HIS A 224 -3.51 0.87 -7.99
CA HIS A 224 -4.52 1.87 -7.62
C HIS A 224 -5.88 1.51 -8.23
N GLY A 225 -6.93 1.57 -7.38
CA GLY A 225 -8.29 1.15 -7.73
C GLY A 225 -9.23 2.25 -8.27
N ASP A 226 -8.71 3.45 -8.54
CA ASP A 226 -9.52 4.69 -8.63
C ASP A 226 -10.34 4.84 -9.93
N GLY A 227 -10.33 3.89 -10.86
CA GLY A 227 -11.02 4.04 -12.13
C GLY A 227 -11.50 2.75 -12.79
N VAL A 228 -12.39 2.86 -13.78
CA VAL A 228 -12.93 1.70 -14.54
C VAL A 228 -11.81 0.86 -15.16
N LYS A 229 -10.72 1.48 -15.59
CA LYS A 229 -9.54 0.78 -16.10
C LYS A 229 -8.74 0.05 -15.02
N ALA A 230 -8.86 0.43 -13.76
CA ALA A 230 -8.08 -0.18 -12.67
C ALA A 230 -8.40 -1.66 -12.46
N VAL A 231 -9.66 -2.06 -12.63
CA VAL A 231 -10.09 -3.47 -12.53
C VAL A 231 -9.48 -4.30 -13.67
N GLU A 232 -9.55 -3.79 -14.90
CA GLU A 232 -8.95 -4.47 -16.07
C GLU A 232 -7.44 -4.56 -15.91
N PHE A 233 -6.81 -3.50 -15.42
CA PHE A 233 -5.38 -3.45 -15.16
C PHE A 233 -4.96 -4.47 -14.09
N ALA A 234 -5.70 -4.56 -12.96
CA ALA A 234 -5.45 -5.57 -11.93
C ALA A 234 -5.60 -6.99 -12.47
N ARG A 235 -6.63 -7.24 -13.28
CA ARG A 235 -6.86 -8.52 -13.95
C ARG A 235 -5.69 -8.90 -14.87
N ARG A 236 -5.22 -7.96 -15.67
CA ARG A 236 -4.10 -8.16 -16.62
C ARG A 236 -2.79 -8.43 -15.88
N ILE A 237 -2.44 -7.63 -14.87
CA ILE A 237 -1.23 -7.86 -14.06
C ILE A 237 -1.25 -9.25 -13.44
N LYS A 238 -2.36 -9.65 -12.80
CA LYS A 238 -2.48 -10.99 -12.23
C LYS A 238 -2.31 -12.10 -13.27
N ALA A 239 -2.92 -11.95 -14.43
CA ALA A 239 -2.81 -12.92 -15.53
C ALA A 239 -1.36 -13.02 -16.05
N GLU A 240 -0.69 -11.90 -16.26
CA GLU A 240 0.70 -11.86 -16.73
C GLU A 240 1.70 -12.37 -15.69
N LEU A 241 1.50 -12.09 -14.41
CA LEU A 241 2.31 -12.69 -13.34
C LEU A 241 2.20 -14.22 -13.39
N ASN A 242 0.98 -14.75 -13.45
CA ASN A 242 0.74 -16.20 -13.55
C ASN A 242 1.35 -16.82 -14.81
N ALA A 243 1.20 -16.17 -15.99
CA ALA A 243 1.78 -16.62 -17.26
C ALA A 243 3.32 -16.67 -17.19
N ASN A 244 3.92 -15.84 -16.35
CA ASN A 244 5.36 -15.79 -16.11
C ASN A 244 5.82 -16.68 -14.93
N GLY A 245 4.97 -17.56 -14.39
CA GLY A 245 5.29 -18.48 -13.32
C GLY A 245 5.42 -17.84 -11.94
N ILE A 246 4.83 -16.65 -11.76
CA ILE A 246 4.81 -15.90 -10.50
C ILE A 246 3.42 -16.04 -9.88
N GLU A 247 3.33 -16.62 -8.69
CA GLU A 247 2.09 -16.80 -7.93
C GLU A 247 1.78 -15.55 -7.10
N THR A 248 0.53 -15.09 -7.13
CA THR A 248 0.07 -14.02 -6.22
C THR A 248 -0.35 -14.61 -4.88
N ALA A 249 0.22 -14.10 -3.79
CA ALA A 249 -0.04 -14.58 -2.42
C ALA A 249 0.01 -13.42 -1.42
N PRO A 250 -0.70 -13.50 -0.28
CA PRO A 250 -0.61 -12.48 0.76
C PRO A 250 0.78 -12.45 1.42
N LEU A 251 1.16 -11.30 1.99
CA LEU A 251 2.49 -11.06 2.58
C LEU A 251 2.94 -12.14 3.56
N ALA A 252 2.05 -12.66 4.40
CA ALA A 252 2.38 -13.72 5.36
C ALA A 252 2.87 -15.04 4.73
N GLN A 253 2.79 -15.20 3.42
CA GLN A 253 3.35 -16.34 2.68
C GLN A 253 4.64 -15.99 1.93
N ILE A 254 5.13 -14.75 2.07
CA ILE A 254 6.28 -14.20 1.33
C ILE A 254 7.40 -13.81 2.28
N ILE A 255 7.05 -13.12 3.41
CA ILE A 255 8.00 -12.65 4.43
C ILE A 255 7.70 -13.21 5.82
#